data_dafa72cfca3784cd7c369f91349f9883
#
_entry.id   dafa72cfca3784cd7c369f91349f9883
#
_cell.length_a   1.000
_cell.length_b   1.000
_cell.length_c   1.000
_cell.angle_alpha   90.00
_cell.angle_beta   90.00
_cell.angle_gamma   90.00
#
_symmetry.space_group_name_H-M   'P 1'
#
loop_
_entity.id
_entity.type
_entity.pdbx_description
1 polymer ?
#
loop_
_entity_poly.entity_id
_entity_poly.type
_entity_poly.pdbx_seq_one_letter_code
_entity_poly.pdbx_strand_id
1 'polypeptide(L)'
;MADQQTDGIELTDRARERLGKLRYVGEFTEQDATDRRCRLVATVHGADTAVDHITLHWLVDEAGYIRDVRFRSSAVGLDLLAFDLMAELCVGVTSEQAARITPAHIQERLRLVYDQDEAPMPWDASAPFPVLQKAAGRGLPAATSDDGEQAERPGADWPMIGLFEKVRRIEGVLDEHVRPMLASDGGGMDLIDLRENNTLFVEYNGACGSCSSSIGGTLFFIEDSLETHLGVRLKIEVQGTESEPFLDL
;
A
#
# COMPACT_ATOMS: atom_id res chain seq x y z
N MET A 1 2.27 -20.40 -27.18
CA MET A 1 1.58 -20.88 -25.99
C MET A 1 2.69 -21.26 -25.01
N ALA A 2 3.08 -20.35 -24.16
CA ALA A 2 4.09 -20.62 -23.14
C ALA A 2 3.35 -21.27 -21.97
N ASP A 3 3.68 -22.53 -21.72
CA ASP A 3 3.22 -23.32 -20.58
C ASP A 3 3.72 -22.60 -19.32
N GLN A 4 2.79 -21.98 -18.58
CA GLN A 4 3.10 -21.24 -17.36
C GLN A 4 3.28 -22.27 -16.24
N GLN A 5 4.51 -22.66 -16.04
CA GLN A 5 4.91 -23.50 -14.93
C GLN A 5 4.86 -22.67 -13.64
N THR A 6 3.65 -22.58 -13.07
CA THR A 6 3.46 -22.22 -11.67
C THR A 6 3.70 -23.49 -10.89
N ASP A 7 4.72 -23.56 -10.04
CA ASP A 7 5.09 -24.73 -9.22
C ASP A 7 3.93 -25.20 -8.33
N GLY A 8 2.91 -25.83 -8.92
CA GLY A 8 1.79 -26.45 -8.21
C GLY A 8 0.74 -25.50 -7.61
N ILE A 9 0.86 -24.19 -7.82
CA ILE A 9 -0.10 -23.20 -7.31
C ILE A 9 -1.14 -22.90 -8.36
N GLU A 10 -2.40 -23.13 -8.03
CA GLU A 10 -3.53 -22.76 -8.87
C GLU A 10 -3.91 -21.30 -8.64
N LEU A 11 -3.72 -20.45 -9.65
CA LEU A 11 -4.12 -19.05 -9.60
C LEU A 11 -5.63 -18.92 -9.77
N THR A 12 -6.27 -18.06 -8.97
CA THR A 12 -7.65 -17.66 -9.19
C THR A 12 -7.82 -16.94 -10.53
N ASP A 13 -9.04 -16.86 -11.05
CA ASP A 13 -9.31 -16.16 -12.31
C ASP A 13 -8.90 -14.68 -12.24
N ARG A 14 -9.12 -14.02 -11.11
CA ARG A 14 -8.71 -12.63 -10.88
C ARG A 14 -7.19 -12.46 -10.89
N ALA A 15 -6.45 -13.34 -10.21
CA ALA A 15 -4.99 -13.30 -10.20
C ALA A 15 -4.42 -13.59 -11.60
N ARG A 16 -5.03 -14.54 -12.32
CA ARG A 16 -4.67 -14.87 -13.71
C ARG A 16 -4.96 -13.72 -14.68
N GLU A 17 -6.10 -13.04 -14.53
CA GLU A 17 -6.42 -11.85 -15.32
C GLU A 17 -5.40 -10.73 -15.09
N ARG A 18 -5.02 -10.48 -13.82
CA ARG A 18 -4.01 -9.48 -13.48
C ARG A 18 -2.65 -9.83 -14.09
N LEU A 19 -2.22 -11.08 -13.99
CA LEU A 19 -0.99 -11.56 -14.62
C LEU A 19 -1.01 -11.37 -16.14
N GLY A 20 -2.16 -11.54 -16.78
CA GLY A 20 -2.35 -11.27 -18.22
C GLY A 20 -2.37 -9.78 -18.57
N LYS A 21 -2.53 -8.88 -17.60
CA LYS A 21 -2.66 -7.43 -17.79
C LYS A 21 -1.82 -6.67 -16.76
N LEU A 22 -0.52 -6.92 -16.73
CA LEU A 22 0.39 -6.21 -15.84
C LEU A 22 0.36 -4.70 -16.11
N ARG A 23 0.39 -3.90 -15.05
CA ARG A 23 0.17 -2.44 -15.14
C ARG A 23 1.47 -1.64 -15.08
N TYR A 24 2.50 -2.20 -14.45
CA TYR A 24 3.71 -1.46 -14.09
C TYR A 24 4.95 -1.92 -14.86
N VAL A 25 4.79 -2.81 -15.83
CA VAL A 25 5.91 -3.24 -16.69
C VAL A 25 6.33 -2.10 -17.62
N GLY A 26 7.64 -1.84 -17.68
CA GLY A 26 8.22 -0.79 -18.51
C GLY A 26 9.40 -0.09 -17.83
N GLU A 27 9.72 1.11 -18.32
CA GLU A 27 10.78 1.97 -17.80
C GLU A 27 10.40 3.44 -17.96
N PHE A 28 11.04 4.32 -17.19
CA PHE A 28 10.99 5.76 -17.38
C PHE A 28 12.32 6.28 -17.84
N THR A 29 12.28 7.36 -18.62
CA THR A 29 13.44 8.14 -19.06
C THR A 29 13.57 9.41 -18.21
N GLU A 30 14.73 10.08 -18.27
CA GLU A 30 14.91 11.40 -17.65
C GLU A 30 13.94 12.45 -18.23
N GLN A 31 13.52 12.29 -19.49
CA GLN A 31 12.54 13.15 -20.10
C GLN A 31 11.15 12.97 -19.45
N ASP A 32 10.74 11.73 -19.18
CA ASP A 32 9.47 11.44 -18.47
C ASP A 32 9.46 12.08 -17.08
N ALA A 33 10.59 12.04 -16.38
CA ALA A 33 10.74 12.66 -15.08
C ALA A 33 10.61 14.19 -15.16
N THR A 34 11.29 14.81 -16.11
CA THR A 34 11.23 16.25 -16.35
C THR A 34 9.83 16.72 -16.69
N ASP A 35 9.16 16.05 -17.60
CA ASP A 35 7.80 16.39 -18.06
C ASP A 35 6.77 16.31 -16.92
N ARG A 36 6.99 15.42 -15.95
CA ARG A 36 6.11 15.22 -14.78
C ARG A 36 6.58 15.96 -13.53
N ARG A 37 7.64 16.77 -13.61
CA ARG A 37 8.26 17.49 -12.48
C ARG A 37 8.62 16.53 -11.32
N CYS A 38 9.18 15.40 -11.70
CA CYS A 38 9.64 14.37 -10.79
C CYS A 38 11.13 14.15 -10.96
N ARG A 39 11.73 13.46 -10.02
CA ARG A 39 13.09 12.91 -10.14
C ARG A 39 12.98 11.43 -10.49
N LEU A 40 13.81 10.98 -11.45
CA LEU A 40 13.95 9.57 -11.76
C LEU A 40 14.87 8.88 -10.75
N VAL A 41 14.39 7.81 -10.15
CA VAL A 41 15.18 6.90 -9.33
C VAL A 41 15.19 5.54 -10.01
N ALA A 42 16.32 5.18 -10.63
CA ALA A 42 16.50 3.88 -11.27
C ALA A 42 17.42 2.99 -10.42
N THR A 43 16.99 1.75 -10.20
CA THR A 43 17.72 0.79 -9.36
C THR A 43 17.61 -0.62 -9.95
N VAL A 44 18.71 -1.36 -9.85
CA VAL A 44 18.80 -2.76 -10.29
C VAL A 44 19.11 -3.66 -9.09
N HIS A 45 18.43 -4.78 -9.00
CA HIS A 45 18.70 -5.87 -8.06
C HIS A 45 18.77 -7.20 -8.82
N GLY A 46 19.60 -8.11 -8.31
CA GLY A 46 19.85 -9.41 -8.94
C GLY A 46 20.77 -9.33 -10.16
N ALA A 47 21.24 -10.48 -10.61
CA ALA A 47 21.97 -10.60 -11.89
C ALA A 47 20.97 -10.82 -13.04
N ASP A 48 21.28 -10.38 -14.24
CA ASP A 48 20.37 -10.43 -15.41
C ASP A 48 19.73 -11.80 -15.69
N THR A 49 20.34 -12.87 -15.20
CA THR A 49 19.85 -14.24 -15.34
C THR A 49 19.20 -14.81 -14.08
N ALA A 50 19.15 -14.03 -13.00
CA ALA A 50 18.56 -14.48 -11.73
C ALA A 50 17.04 -14.29 -11.75
N VAL A 51 16.32 -15.16 -11.04
CA VAL A 51 14.84 -15.11 -10.92
C VAL A 51 14.39 -13.83 -10.21
N ASP A 52 15.23 -13.31 -9.32
CA ASP A 52 15.00 -12.07 -8.57
C ASP A 52 15.50 -10.81 -9.30
N HIS A 53 15.95 -10.94 -10.56
CA HIS A 53 16.41 -9.79 -11.33
C HIS A 53 15.25 -8.82 -11.60
N ILE A 54 15.46 -7.59 -11.18
CA ILE A 54 14.52 -6.49 -11.41
C ILE A 54 15.25 -5.16 -11.61
N THR A 55 14.87 -4.43 -12.63
CA THR A 55 15.18 -3.01 -12.77
C THR A 55 13.92 -2.23 -12.40
N LEU A 56 14.03 -1.36 -11.39
CA LEU A 56 12.92 -0.58 -10.84
C LEU A 56 13.15 0.90 -11.12
N HIS A 57 12.13 1.57 -11.63
CA HIS A 57 12.12 3.01 -11.92
C HIS A 57 11.01 3.67 -11.13
N TRP A 58 11.36 4.66 -10.31
CA TRP A 58 10.40 5.51 -9.61
C TRP A 58 10.45 6.93 -10.17
N LEU A 59 9.29 7.55 -10.32
CA LEU A 59 9.16 8.99 -10.45
C LEU A 59 8.80 9.57 -9.09
N VAL A 60 9.72 10.29 -8.48
CA VAL A 60 9.57 10.84 -7.12
C VAL A 60 9.42 12.35 -7.21
N ASP A 61 8.38 12.91 -6.60
CA ASP A 61 8.16 14.35 -6.58
C ASP A 61 9.06 15.08 -5.57
N GLU A 62 8.94 16.41 -5.52
CA GLU A 62 9.72 17.28 -4.62
C GLU A 62 9.42 17.01 -3.14
N ALA A 63 8.22 16.52 -2.82
CA ALA A 63 7.81 16.15 -1.47
C ALA A 63 8.27 14.74 -1.05
N GLY A 64 8.90 13.99 -1.96
CA GLY A 64 9.41 12.64 -1.70
C GLY A 64 8.41 11.51 -1.94
N TYR A 65 7.22 11.80 -2.49
CA TYR A 65 6.23 10.79 -2.85
C TYR A 65 6.52 10.16 -4.20
N ILE A 66 6.35 8.85 -4.29
CA ILE A 66 6.46 8.08 -5.53
C ILE A 66 5.17 8.27 -6.34
N ARG A 67 5.23 9.01 -7.43
CA ARG A 67 4.07 9.35 -8.27
C ARG A 67 3.75 8.30 -9.32
N ASP A 68 4.76 7.59 -9.78
CA ASP A 68 4.57 6.47 -10.72
C ASP A 68 5.75 5.51 -10.62
N VAL A 69 5.51 4.26 -11.00
CA VAL A 69 6.48 3.17 -10.93
C VAL A 69 6.48 2.42 -12.25
N ARG A 70 7.66 2.00 -12.69
CA ARG A 70 7.81 1.00 -13.73
C ARG A 70 8.90 0.02 -13.34
N PHE A 71 8.77 -1.21 -13.84
CA PHE A 71 9.83 -2.21 -13.66
C PHE A 71 10.03 -3.06 -14.90
N ARG A 72 11.23 -3.61 -15.02
CA ARG A 72 11.58 -4.67 -15.96
C ARG A 72 12.18 -5.83 -15.18
N SER A 73 11.77 -7.06 -15.52
CA SER A 73 12.28 -8.28 -14.91
C SER A 73 12.26 -9.43 -15.92
N SER A 74 13.12 -10.40 -15.71
CA SER A 74 13.08 -11.70 -16.40
C SER A 74 12.20 -12.72 -15.68
N ALA A 75 11.64 -12.37 -14.53
CA ALA A 75 10.71 -13.21 -13.78
C ALA A 75 9.47 -13.58 -14.62
N VAL A 76 8.87 -14.70 -14.29
CA VAL A 76 7.65 -15.22 -14.94
C VAL A 76 6.63 -15.66 -13.90
N GLY A 77 5.38 -15.86 -14.32
CA GLY A 77 4.34 -16.41 -13.45
C GLY A 77 4.09 -15.56 -12.19
N LEU A 78 4.08 -16.21 -11.04
CA LEU A 78 3.75 -15.58 -9.77
C LEU A 78 4.77 -14.52 -9.34
N ASP A 79 6.06 -14.72 -9.63
CA ASP A 79 7.11 -13.74 -9.31
C ASP A 79 6.91 -12.43 -10.07
N LEU A 80 6.54 -12.54 -11.34
CA LEU A 80 6.23 -11.37 -12.16
C LEU A 80 4.98 -10.63 -11.65
N LEU A 81 3.95 -11.37 -11.23
CA LEU A 81 2.76 -10.81 -10.59
C LEU A 81 3.11 -10.12 -9.28
N ALA A 82 3.98 -10.72 -8.47
CA ALA A 82 4.42 -10.14 -7.22
C ALA A 82 5.18 -8.81 -7.42
N PHE A 83 6.02 -8.72 -8.45
CA PHE A 83 6.68 -7.46 -8.79
C PHE A 83 5.71 -6.39 -9.28
N ASP A 84 4.66 -6.75 -10.02
CA ASP A 84 3.64 -5.82 -10.46
C ASP A 84 2.80 -5.29 -9.27
N LEU A 85 2.48 -6.16 -8.30
CA LEU A 85 1.79 -5.76 -7.06
C LEU A 85 2.70 -4.95 -6.12
N MET A 86 3.99 -5.29 -6.03
CA MET A 86 4.98 -4.51 -5.31
C MET A 86 5.05 -3.08 -5.89
N ALA A 87 5.10 -2.95 -7.21
CA ALA A 87 5.10 -1.65 -7.88
C ALA A 87 3.80 -0.87 -7.60
N GLU A 88 2.64 -1.55 -7.58
CA GLU A 88 1.35 -0.95 -7.21
C GLU A 88 1.38 -0.38 -5.79
N LEU A 89 1.94 -1.10 -4.83
CA LEU A 89 2.05 -0.65 -3.44
C LEU A 89 3.04 0.51 -3.23
N CYS A 90 3.94 0.74 -4.16
CA CYS A 90 4.87 1.87 -4.10
C CYS A 90 4.25 3.19 -4.57
N VAL A 91 3.15 3.17 -5.33
CA VAL A 91 2.55 4.41 -5.85
C VAL A 91 1.82 5.15 -4.74
N GLY A 92 2.09 6.44 -4.60
CA GLY A 92 1.46 7.31 -3.60
C GLY A 92 2.12 7.31 -2.22
N VAL A 93 3.12 6.46 -1.98
CA VAL A 93 3.85 6.42 -0.71
C VAL A 93 5.22 7.11 -0.82
N THR A 94 5.84 7.42 0.31
CA THR A 94 7.21 7.95 0.31
C THR A 94 8.23 6.85 0.03
N SER A 95 9.44 7.25 -0.42
CA SER A 95 10.54 6.30 -0.63
C SER A 95 10.88 5.50 0.64
N GLU A 96 10.74 6.10 1.83
CA GLU A 96 10.98 5.42 3.10
C GLU A 96 9.90 4.38 3.41
N GLN A 97 8.63 4.70 3.17
CA GLN A 97 7.51 3.76 3.33
C GLN A 97 7.64 2.59 2.35
N ALA A 98 7.96 2.87 1.07
CA ALA A 98 8.18 1.83 0.07
C ALA A 98 9.30 0.85 0.47
N ALA A 99 10.36 1.33 1.12
CA ALA A 99 11.45 0.48 1.60
C ALA A 99 11.03 -0.58 2.63
N ARG A 100 9.85 -0.43 3.24
CA ARG A 100 9.30 -1.35 4.25
C ARG A 100 8.34 -2.37 3.67
N ILE A 101 8.01 -2.29 2.38
CA ILE A 101 7.13 -3.27 1.72
C ILE A 101 7.82 -4.64 1.70
N THR A 102 7.07 -5.65 2.14
CA THR A 102 7.51 -7.05 2.24
C THR A 102 6.65 -7.97 1.37
N PRO A 103 7.09 -9.20 1.09
CA PRO A 103 6.23 -10.20 0.45
C PRO A 103 4.92 -10.48 1.19
N ALA A 104 4.88 -10.30 2.53
CA ALA A 104 3.65 -10.44 3.29
C ALA A 104 2.57 -9.42 2.86
N HIS A 105 2.95 -8.21 2.49
CA HIS A 105 2.01 -7.21 1.93
C HIS A 105 1.47 -7.65 0.56
N ILE A 106 2.29 -8.32 -0.24
CA ILE A 106 1.85 -8.89 -1.53
C ILE A 106 0.86 -10.02 -1.29
N GLN A 107 1.16 -10.92 -0.33
CA GLN A 107 0.27 -12.02 0.05
C GLN A 107 -1.08 -11.51 0.53
N GLU A 108 -1.09 -10.49 1.37
CA GLU A 108 -2.33 -9.87 1.84
C GLU A 108 -3.10 -9.21 0.68
N ARG A 109 -2.40 -8.56 -0.25
CA ARG A 109 -3.03 -7.99 -1.45
C ARG A 109 -3.63 -9.08 -2.35
N LEU A 110 -2.94 -10.19 -2.54
CA LEU A 110 -3.45 -11.35 -3.29
C LEU A 110 -4.70 -11.91 -2.63
N ARG A 111 -4.70 -12.09 -1.31
CA ARG A 111 -5.84 -12.59 -0.54
C ARG A 111 -7.04 -11.65 -0.64
N LEU A 112 -6.88 -10.36 -0.36
CA LEU A 112 -7.99 -9.40 -0.26
C LEU A 112 -8.58 -9.00 -1.61
N VAL A 113 -7.73 -8.83 -2.63
CA VAL A 113 -8.17 -8.27 -3.92
C VAL A 113 -8.38 -9.34 -4.99
N TYR A 114 -7.62 -10.43 -4.92
CA TYR A 114 -7.59 -11.45 -5.96
C TYR A 114 -8.13 -12.81 -5.49
N ASP A 115 -8.67 -12.89 -4.28
CA ASP A 115 -9.21 -14.11 -3.65
C ASP A 115 -8.20 -15.28 -3.66
N GLN A 116 -6.90 -14.97 -3.57
CA GLN A 116 -5.81 -15.94 -3.63
C GLN A 116 -5.27 -16.21 -2.23
N ASP A 117 -5.83 -17.20 -1.53
CA ASP A 117 -5.49 -17.51 -0.13
C ASP A 117 -4.08 -18.13 0.03
N GLU A 118 -3.64 -18.94 -0.94
CA GLU A 118 -2.38 -19.63 -0.88
C GLU A 118 -1.50 -19.27 -2.08
N ALA A 119 -0.57 -18.35 -1.87
CA ALA A 119 0.49 -18.08 -2.81
C ALA A 119 1.80 -18.10 -2.02
N PRO A 120 2.49 -19.25 -1.92
CA PRO A 120 3.81 -19.27 -1.29
C PRO A 120 4.74 -18.35 -2.05
N MET A 121 5.19 -17.30 -1.37
CA MET A 121 6.20 -16.41 -1.92
C MET A 121 7.55 -17.13 -1.86
N PRO A 122 8.34 -17.14 -2.95
CA PRO A 122 9.68 -17.72 -2.95
C PRO A 122 10.68 -16.92 -2.10
N TRP A 123 10.26 -15.82 -1.53
CA TRP A 123 11.07 -14.92 -0.70
C TRP A 123 10.64 -14.98 0.76
N ASP A 124 11.58 -14.61 1.64
CA ASP A 124 11.26 -14.43 3.06
C ASP A 124 10.16 -13.39 3.22
N ALA A 125 8.99 -13.81 3.69
CA ALA A 125 7.80 -12.98 3.82
C ALA A 125 7.98 -11.81 4.80
N SER A 126 8.92 -11.92 5.73
CA SER A 126 9.21 -10.92 6.76
C SER A 126 10.24 -9.86 6.32
N ALA A 127 11.06 -10.18 5.31
CA ALA A 127 12.12 -9.30 4.85
C ALA A 127 11.63 -8.31 3.79
N PRO A 128 11.93 -7.01 3.88
CA PRO A 128 11.63 -6.06 2.81
C PRO A 128 12.34 -6.43 1.51
N PHE A 129 11.73 -6.08 0.38
CA PHE A 129 12.33 -6.29 -0.94
C PHE A 129 13.66 -5.52 -1.06
N PRO A 130 14.78 -6.18 -1.37
CA PRO A 130 16.09 -5.51 -1.44
C PRO A 130 16.15 -4.38 -2.48
N VAL A 131 15.40 -4.52 -3.59
CA VAL A 131 15.35 -3.48 -4.62
C VAL A 131 14.70 -2.19 -4.10
N LEU A 132 13.69 -2.30 -3.24
CA LEU A 132 13.00 -1.14 -2.66
C LEU A 132 13.91 -0.41 -1.65
N GLN A 133 14.62 -1.14 -0.80
CA GLN A 133 15.59 -0.56 0.14
C GLN A 133 16.70 0.18 -0.62
N LYS A 134 17.20 -0.42 -1.69
CA LYS A 134 18.23 0.19 -2.54
C LYS A 134 17.72 1.43 -3.28
N ALA A 135 16.46 1.40 -3.74
CA ALA A 135 15.82 2.55 -4.39
C ALA A 135 15.58 3.68 -3.39
N ALA A 136 15.11 3.38 -2.18
CA ALA A 136 14.90 4.36 -1.12
C ALA A 136 16.19 5.09 -0.74
N GLY A 137 17.31 4.39 -0.64
CA GLY A 137 18.62 5.02 -0.38
C GLY A 137 19.06 5.99 -1.49
N ARG A 138 18.53 5.87 -2.70
CA ARG A 138 18.75 6.81 -3.82
C ARG A 138 17.66 7.86 -3.93
N GLY A 139 16.48 7.55 -3.40
CA GLY A 139 15.28 8.37 -3.44
C GLY A 139 15.26 9.52 -2.43
N LEU A 140 16.07 9.46 -1.39
CA LEU A 140 16.16 10.53 -0.42
C LEU A 140 16.77 11.79 -1.07
N PRO A 141 16.19 12.98 -0.86
CA PRO A 141 16.87 14.22 -1.22
C PRO A 141 18.24 14.21 -0.53
N ALA A 142 19.28 14.65 -1.23
CA ALA A 142 20.59 14.87 -0.61
C ALA A 142 20.35 15.75 0.61
N ALA A 143 20.75 15.26 1.80
CA ALA A 143 20.63 16.03 3.01
C ALA A 143 21.32 17.38 2.79
N THR A 144 20.54 18.42 2.57
CA THR A 144 21.02 19.78 2.75
C THR A 144 21.23 19.91 4.24
N SER A 145 22.51 19.89 4.64
CA SER A 145 22.93 20.28 5.96
C SER A 145 22.54 21.74 6.15
N ASP A 146 21.36 21.95 6.67
CA ASP A 146 20.98 23.20 7.29
C ASP A 146 20.41 22.88 8.66
N ASP A 147 21.12 23.41 9.67
CA ASP A 147 20.78 23.32 11.06
C ASP A 147 19.45 24.02 11.29
N GLY A 148 18.42 23.30 11.66
CA GLY A 148 17.21 23.93 12.13
C GLY A 148 15.99 23.05 12.04
N GLU A 149 15.54 22.63 13.24
CA GLU A 149 14.21 22.13 13.53
C GLU A 149 13.95 20.68 13.08
N GLN A 150 14.19 19.77 14.02
CA GLN A 150 13.63 18.43 14.00
C GLN A 150 12.10 18.55 13.88
N ALA A 151 11.59 18.54 12.65
CA ALA A 151 10.19 18.23 12.43
C ALA A 151 9.98 16.82 13.01
N GLU A 152 9.32 16.73 14.14
CA GLU A 152 8.94 15.48 14.78
C GLU A 152 8.26 14.61 13.74
N ARG A 153 8.78 13.40 13.53
CA ARG A 153 8.17 12.43 12.61
C ARG A 153 6.72 12.23 13.04
N PRO A 154 5.73 12.39 12.15
CA PRO A 154 4.35 12.11 12.52
C PRO A 154 4.28 10.75 13.22
N GLY A 155 3.67 10.70 14.40
CA GLY A 155 3.52 9.45 15.15
C GLY A 155 4.69 9.03 16.04
N ALA A 156 5.82 9.74 16.07
CA ALA A 156 6.94 9.40 16.97
C ALA A 156 6.54 9.45 18.47
N ASP A 157 5.62 10.32 18.83
CA ASP A 157 5.07 10.49 20.18
C ASP A 157 3.83 9.61 20.44
N TRP A 158 3.32 8.88 19.45
CA TRP A 158 2.09 8.09 19.55
C TRP A 158 2.03 7.12 20.74
N PRO A 159 3.12 6.38 21.10
CA PRO A 159 3.11 5.53 22.29
C PRO A 159 3.05 6.29 23.61
N MET A 160 3.41 7.58 23.59
CA MET A 160 3.55 8.41 24.78
C MET A 160 2.33 9.29 25.07
N ILE A 161 1.46 9.51 24.07
CA ILE A 161 0.26 10.32 24.22
C ILE A 161 -0.91 9.50 24.76
N GLY A 162 -1.77 10.16 25.55
CA GLY A 162 -2.96 9.54 26.11
C GLY A 162 -4.05 9.24 25.06
N LEU A 163 -4.99 8.35 25.42
CA LEU A 163 -6.08 7.92 24.54
C LEU A 163 -6.88 9.09 23.95
N PHE A 164 -7.19 10.08 24.76
CA PHE A 164 -7.96 11.26 24.34
C PHE A 164 -7.24 12.05 23.22
N GLU A 165 -5.93 12.23 23.33
CA GLU A 165 -5.14 12.92 22.33
C GLU A 165 -5.03 12.08 21.04
N LYS A 166 -4.93 10.76 21.16
CA LYS A 166 -4.97 9.84 20.00
C LYS A 166 -6.29 9.99 19.24
N VAL A 167 -7.41 9.93 19.94
CA VAL A 167 -8.75 10.09 19.35
C VAL A 167 -8.87 11.47 18.67
N ARG A 168 -8.42 12.54 19.32
CA ARG A 168 -8.47 13.89 18.74
C ARG A 168 -7.67 14.01 17.45
N ARG A 169 -6.48 13.40 17.38
CA ARG A 169 -5.66 13.39 16.15
C ARG A 169 -6.30 12.56 15.03
N ILE A 170 -6.87 11.39 15.37
CA ILE A 170 -7.61 10.58 14.42
C ILE A 170 -8.80 11.37 13.85
N GLU A 171 -9.64 11.95 14.71
CA GLU A 171 -10.79 12.78 14.31
C GLU A 171 -10.37 13.91 13.37
N GLY A 172 -9.26 14.59 13.66
CA GLY A 172 -8.73 15.64 12.79
C GLY A 172 -8.41 15.15 11.39
N VAL A 173 -7.77 13.99 11.26
CA VAL A 173 -7.47 13.39 9.94
C VAL A 173 -8.75 12.93 9.24
N LEU A 174 -9.69 12.32 9.96
CA LEU A 174 -10.97 11.90 9.40
C LEU A 174 -11.78 13.09 8.87
N ASP A 175 -11.83 14.19 9.60
CA ASP A 175 -12.56 15.40 9.21
C ASP A 175 -11.94 16.09 8.00
N GLU A 176 -10.62 16.13 7.91
CA GLU A 176 -9.92 16.85 6.85
C GLU A 176 -9.79 16.04 5.56
N HIS A 177 -9.57 14.72 5.65
CA HIS A 177 -9.19 13.90 4.50
C HIS A 177 -10.17 12.79 4.13
N VAL A 178 -10.97 12.28 5.07
CA VAL A 178 -11.83 11.11 4.85
C VAL A 178 -13.30 11.48 4.69
N ARG A 179 -13.88 12.19 5.66
CA ARG A 179 -15.31 12.53 5.66
C ARG A 179 -15.77 13.33 4.44
N PRO A 180 -14.99 14.31 3.90
CA PRO A 180 -15.40 15.04 2.71
C PRO A 180 -15.54 14.14 1.47
N MET A 181 -14.67 13.12 1.35
CA MET A 181 -14.73 12.18 0.24
C MET A 181 -15.93 11.23 0.38
N LEU A 182 -16.16 10.68 1.57
CA LEU A 182 -17.33 9.83 1.83
C LEU A 182 -18.65 10.60 1.60
N ALA A 183 -18.69 11.86 1.99
CA ALA A 183 -19.86 12.71 1.80
C ALA A 183 -20.17 12.99 0.31
N SER A 184 -19.13 13.06 -0.55
CA SER A 184 -19.31 13.21 -2.00
C SER A 184 -20.04 12.02 -2.62
N ASP A 185 -19.88 10.83 -2.03
CA ASP A 185 -20.51 9.58 -2.44
C ASP A 185 -21.85 9.31 -1.70
N GLY A 186 -22.32 10.29 -0.92
CA GLY A 186 -23.57 10.19 -0.15
C GLY A 186 -23.48 9.31 1.09
N GLY A 187 -22.26 9.01 1.55
CA GLY A 187 -21.97 8.23 2.74
C GLY A 187 -21.30 9.06 3.84
N GLY A 188 -21.03 8.41 4.97
CA GLY A 188 -20.32 8.99 6.10
C GLY A 188 -19.73 7.90 6.98
N MET A 189 -18.96 8.32 7.99
CA MET A 189 -18.33 7.43 8.95
C MET A 189 -18.20 8.13 10.31
N ASP A 190 -18.51 7.38 11.37
CA ASP A 190 -18.30 7.78 12.75
C ASP A 190 -17.26 6.91 13.44
N LEU A 191 -16.40 7.52 14.24
CA LEU A 191 -15.48 6.82 15.11
C LEU A 191 -16.25 6.36 16.36
N ILE A 192 -16.19 5.05 16.65
CA ILE A 192 -16.89 4.45 17.78
C ILE A 192 -15.97 4.23 18.98
N ASP A 193 -14.79 3.64 18.74
CA ASP A 193 -13.85 3.28 19.81
C ASP A 193 -12.41 3.17 19.26
N LEU A 194 -11.44 3.39 20.15
CA LEU A 194 -10.02 3.12 19.89
C LEU A 194 -9.45 2.28 21.03
N ARG A 195 -9.06 1.04 20.71
CA ARG A 195 -8.47 0.12 21.71
C ARG A 195 -6.95 0.27 21.81
N GLU A 196 -6.39 -0.20 22.93
CA GLU A 196 -4.96 -0.09 23.26
C GLU A 196 -4.02 -0.76 22.23
N ASN A 197 -4.51 -1.76 21.50
CA ASN A 197 -3.79 -2.43 20.41
C ASN A 197 -3.81 -1.67 19.08
N ASN A 198 -4.16 -0.38 19.08
CA ASN A 198 -4.34 0.46 17.88
C ASN A 198 -5.44 -0.06 16.92
N THR A 199 -6.48 -0.72 17.44
CA THR A 199 -7.67 -1.07 16.66
C THR A 199 -8.71 0.04 16.78
N LEU A 200 -9.04 0.64 15.65
CA LEU A 200 -10.06 1.68 15.50
C LEU A 200 -11.39 1.05 15.08
N PHE A 201 -12.43 1.26 15.87
CA PHE A 201 -13.78 0.83 15.55
C PHE A 201 -14.55 1.98 14.92
N VAL A 202 -15.12 1.74 13.75
CA VAL A 202 -15.88 2.74 12.99
C VAL A 202 -17.25 2.19 12.59
N GLU A 203 -18.21 3.09 12.37
CA GLU A 203 -19.53 2.78 11.83
C GLU A 203 -19.77 3.58 10.57
N TYR A 204 -20.20 2.92 9.49
CA TYR A 204 -20.56 3.60 8.25
C TYR A 204 -22.00 4.05 8.24
N ASN A 205 -22.23 5.28 7.75
CA ASN A 205 -23.52 5.91 7.60
C ASN A 205 -23.89 6.13 6.13
N GLY A 206 -25.18 6.19 5.82
CA GLY A 206 -25.68 6.50 4.48
C GLY A 206 -25.36 5.41 3.44
N ALA A 207 -24.98 5.83 2.23
CA ALA A 207 -24.75 4.93 1.10
C ALA A 207 -23.59 3.94 1.33
N CYS A 208 -22.61 4.30 2.15
CA CYS A 208 -21.45 3.44 2.46
C CYS A 208 -21.84 2.20 3.29
N GLY A 209 -22.90 2.26 4.10
CA GLY A 209 -23.37 1.14 4.94
C GLY A 209 -24.10 0.04 4.20
N SER A 210 -24.53 0.27 2.95
CA SER A 210 -25.40 -0.66 2.21
C SER A 210 -24.70 -1.43 1.07
N CYS A 211 -23.43 -1.14 0.76
CA CYS A 211 -22.74 -1.68 -0.40
C CYS A 211 -21.53 -2.54 0.00
N SER A 212 -21.71 -3.86 0.09
CA SER A 212 -20.65 -4.82 0.47
C SER A 212 -19.42 -4.81 -0.46
N SER A 213 -19.56 -4.35 -1.70
CA SER A 213 -18.45 -4.29 -2.67
C SER A 213 -17.58 -3.03 -2.56
N SER A 214 -18.06 -1.96 -1.92
CA SER A 214 -17.30 -0.71 -1.74
C SER A 214 -16.52 -0.68 -0.42
N ILE A 215 -16.88 -1.51 0.54
CA ILE A 215 -16.29 -1.51 1.90
C ILE A 215 -14.78 -1.71 1.86
N GLY A 216 -14.26 -2.64 1.05
CA GLY A 216 -12.82 -2.92 1.00
C GLY A 216 -11.97 -1.77 0.44
N GLY A 217 -12.45 -1.07 -0.59
CA GLY A 217 -11.76 0.09 -1.16
C GLY A 217 -11.78 1.29 -0.22
N THR A 218 -12.90 1.51 0.45
CA THR A 218 -13.07 2.59 1.42
C THR A 218 -12.22 2.36 2.67
N LEU A 219 -12.16 1.13 3.20
CA LEU A 219 -11.30 0.77 4.33
C LEU A 219 -9.83 1.03 4.04
N PHE A 220 -9.35 0.58 2.89
CA PHE A 220 -7.97 0.81 2.48
C PHE A 220 -7.63 2.30 2.41
N PHE A 221 -8.53 3.11 1.82
CA PHE A 221 -8.34 4.56 1.76
C PHE A 221 -8.27 5.20 3.16
N ILE A 222 -9.11 4.75 4.10
CA ILE A 222 -9.10 5.27 5.48
C ILE A 222 -7.82 4.88 6.19
N GLU A 223 -7.40 3.61 6.08
CA GLU A 223 -6.14 3.11 6.66
C GLU A 223 -4.94 3.88 6.12
N ASP A 224 -4.88 4.08 4.81
CA ASP A 224 -3.81 4.83 4.14
C ASP A 224 -3.78 6.30 4.55
N SER A 225 -4.95 6.96 4.60
CA SER A 225 -5.05 8.35 5.06
C SER A 225 -4.60 8.51 6.51
N LEU A 226 -5.00 7.62 7.40
CA LEU A 226 -4.58 7.66 8.80
C LEU A 226 -3.09 7.37 8.94
N GLU A 227 -2.55 6.37 8.26
CA GLU A 227 -1.12 6.05 8.29
C GLU A 227 -0.28 7.21 7.73
N THR A 228 -0.72 7.84 6.65
CA THR A 228 -0.03 8.97 6.02
C THR A 228 0.05 10.19 6.94
N HIS A 229 -1.06 10.56 7.59
CA HIS A 229 -1.14 11.80 8.36
C HIS A 229 -0.78 11.63 9.85
N LEU A 230 -0.98 10.45 10.43
CA LEU A 230 -0.60 10.16 11.81
C LEU A 230 0.78 9.52 11.95
N GLY A 231 1.33 8.94 10.85
CA GLY A 231 2.57 8.17 10.91
C GLY A 231 2.46 6.88 11.71
N VAL A 232 1.22 6.40 11.95
CA VAL A 232 0.91 5.21 12.75
C VAL A 232 -0.09 4.35 12.02
N ARG A 233 0.19 3.06 11.93
CA ARG A 233 -0.74 2.09 11.38
C ARG A 233 -1.81 1.72 12.40
N LEU A 234 -3.06 1.95 12.03
CA LEU A 234 -4.23 1.55 12.80
C LEU A 234 -4.94 0.40 12.06
N LYS A 235 -5.38 -0.62 12.80
CA LYS A 235 -6.28 -1.62 12.26
C LYS A 235 -7.71 -1.09 12.36
N ILE A 236 -8.47 -1.10 11.26
CA ILE A 236 -9.86 -0.64 11.27
C ILE A 236 -10.82 -1.83 11.31
N GLU A 237 -11.77 -1.79 12.21
CA GLU A 237 -12.88 -2.74 12.30
C GLU A 237 -14.21 -1.98 12.17
N VAL A 238 -15.05 -2.42 11.22
CA VAL A 238 -16.36 -1.81 10.98
C VAL A 238 -17.41 -2.48 11.86
N GLN A 239 -18.10 -1.70 12.68
CA GLN A 239 -19.27 -2.17 13.43
C GLN A 239 -20.52 -2.08 12.56
N GLY A 240 -21.42 -3.08 12.68
CA GLY A 240 -22.71 -3.07 11.99
C GLY A 240 -22.81 -3.94 10.73
N THR A 241 -21.76 -4.67 10.35
CA THR A 241 -21.84 -5.73 9.32
C THR A 241 -22.01 -7.13 9.92
N GLU A 242 -22.80 -7.26 10.97
CA GLU A 242 -23.20 -8.59 11.43
C GLU A 242 -24.17 -9.21 10.43
N SER A 243 -23.68 -10.15 9.64
CA SER A 243 -24.52 -11.20 9.05
C SER A 243 -25.12 -11.98 10.22
N GLU A 244 -26.36 -11.69 10.60
CA GLU A 244 -27.09 -12.57 11.50
C GLU A 244 -27.08 -13.99 10.91
N PRO A 245 -26.68 -15.02 11.68
CA PRO A 245 -26.85 -16.38 11.22
C PRO A 245 -28.36 -16.62 11.10
N PHE A 246 -28.81 -16.92 9.89
CA PHE A 246 -30.17 -17.45 9.67
C PHE A 246 -30.39 -18.65 10.59
N LEU A 247 -31.17 -18.44 11.63
CA LEU A 247 -31.73 -19.52 12.39
C LEU A 247 -32.86 -20.11 11.54
N ASP A 248 -32.60 -21.27 10.91
CA ASP A 248 -33.62 -22.15 10.36
C ASP A 248 -34.54 -22.61 11.49
N LEU A 249 -35.83 -22.26 11.36
CA LEU A 249 -36.93 -22.84 12.08
C LEU A 249 -37.53 -23.97 11.25
#